data_946ae8efe7f09fcb4907a4f0b2926c08
#
_entry.id   946ae8efe7f09fcb4907a4f0b2926c08
#
_cell.length_a   1.000
_cell.length_b   1.000
_cell.length_c   1.000
_cell.angle_alpha   90.00
_cell.angle_beta   90.00
_cell.angle_gamma   90.00
#
_symmetry.space_group_name_H-M   'P 1'
#
loop_
_entity.id
_entity.type
_entity.pdbx_description
1 polymer ?
#
loop_
_entity_poly.entity_id
_entity_poly.type
_entity_poly.pdbx_seq_one_letter_code
_entity_poly.pdbx_strand_id
1 'polypeptide(L)'
;MAGKALLRSGGLLLALPLLAAICPLDALQAQQTADAGVITIESDLQAADNRTGVITASGNVRLVHAGRGLVATSRQAQYFTEEDRIVLSGDVDVIQADGNLLRADRFTYLLEEERAVAIPLPGQQVFSQWTLQPSQAVVEGAPVTNLEAP
;
A
#
# COMPACT_ATOMS: atom_id res chain seq x y z
N MET A 1 50.06 45.29 -50.66
CA MET A 1 49.08 46.20 -51.26
C MET A 1 47.75 45.89 -50.60
N ALA A 2 47.36 46.66 -49.61
CA ALA A 2 46.53 47.81 -49.62
C ALA A 2 45.05 47.49 -49.88
N GLY A 3 44.22 47.85 -48.90
CA GLY A 3 42.81 48.16 -49.06
C GLY A 3 41.98 47.65 -47.90
N LYS A 4 41.94 48.38 -46.81
CA LYS A 4 40.99 49.40 -46.32
C LYS A 4 39.51 48.92 -46.30
N ALA A 5 39.00 48.70 -45.07
CA ALA A 5 38.00 49.47 -44.33
C ALA A 5 36.55 49.32 -44.80
N LEU A 6 35.66 48.99 -43.89
CA LEU A 6 34.71 49.95 -43.29
C LEU A 6 33.77 49.29 -42.27
N LEU A 7 33.69 49.92 -41.13
CA LEU A 7 32.72 49.82 -40.06
C LEU A 7 31.27 49.86 -40.58
N ARG A 8 30.39 49.00 -40.01
CA ARG A 8 29.02 49.42 -39.77
C ARG A 8 28.42 48.72 -38.54
N SER A 9 28.23 49.54 -37.56
CA SER A 9 27.43 49.38 -36.39
C SER A 9 26.01 48.95 -36.74
N GLY A 10 25.49 47.98 -36.02
CA GLY A 10 24.10 47.57 -36.06
C GLY A 10 23.77 46.76 -34.83
N GLY A 11 23.30 47.43 -33.80
CA GLY A 11 22.84 46.79 -32.59
C GLY A 11 21.62 45.91 -32.87
N LEU A 12 21.70 44.67 -32.44
CA LEU A 12 20.56 43.77 -32.39
C LEU A 12 20.33 43.38 -30.94
N LEU A 13 19.26 43.90 -30.39
CA LEU A 13 18.68 43.55 -29.09
C LEU A 13 18.36 42.06 -29.09
N LEU A 14 19.13 41.27 -28.33
CA LEU A 14 18.78 39.90 -28.02
C LEU A 14 17.69 39.90 -26.95
N ALA A 15 16.46 39.75 -27.37
CA ALA A 15 15.36 39.37 -26.50
C ALA A 15 15.58 37.90 -26.05
N LEU A 16 15.88 37.71 -24.78
CA LEU A 16 15.93 36.39 -24.13
C LEU A 16 14.48 35.91 -23.98
N PRO A 17 14.07 34.77 -24.56
CA PRO A 17 12.82 34.13 -24.16
C PRO A 17 13.03 33.47 -22.81
N LEU A 18 12.28 33.93 -21.81
CA LEU A 18 12.11 33.30 -20.51
C LEU A 18 11.40 31.95 -20.74
N LEU A 19 12.18 30.86 -20.84
CA LEU A 19 11.66 29.51 -20.93
C LEU A 19 11.16 29.13 -19.54
N ALA A 20 9.88 29.35 -19.28
CA ALA A 20 9.20 28.81 -18.10
C ALA A 20 9.23 27.29 -18.21
N ALA A 21 10.08 26.64 -17.40
CA ALA A 21 10.07 25.22 -17.22
C ALA A 21 8.78 24.82 -16.49
N ILE A 22 7.78 24.39 -17.26
CA ILE A 22 6.61 23.70 -16.74
C ILE A 22 7.09 22.32 -16.33
N CYS A 23 7.43 22.12 -15.05
CA CYS A 23 7.59 20.80 -14.47
C CYS A 23 6.22 20.11 -14.49
N PRO A 24 6.06 18.95 -15.13
CA PRO A 24 4.85 18.19 -15.00
C PRO A 24 4.74 17.65 -13.55
N LEU A 25 3.67 18.02 -12.86
CA LEU A 25 3.33 17.51 -11.52
C LEU A 25 2.95 16.02 -11.52
N ASP A 26 2.93 15.37 -12.66
CA ASP A 26 2.52 13.96 -12.79
C ASP A 26 3.55 12.95 -12.27
N ALA A 27 4.77 13.38 -11.95
CA ALA A 27 5.81 12.46 -11.47
C ALA A 27 5.66 12.02 -10.00
N LEU A 28 4.80 12.67 -9.20
CA LEU A 28 4.60 12.32 -7.79
C LEU A 28 3.49 11.27 -7.55
N GLN A 29 2.64 11.01 -8.52
CA GLN A 29 1.54 10.04 -8.36
C GLN A 29 1.92 8.60 -8.77
N ALA A 30 3.01 8.41 -9.49
CA ALA A 30 3.44 7.09 -9.95
C ALA A 30 4.10 6.23 -8.87
N GLN A 31 4.50 6.79 -7.72
CA GLN A 31 5.15 6.05 -6.65
C GLN A 31 4.18 5.40 -5.64
N GLN A 32 2.92 5.85 -5.58
CA GLN A 32 1.94 5.27 -4.64
C GLN A 32 1.27 3.98 -5.15
N THR A 33 1.31 3.70 -6.44
CA THR A 33 0.71 2.48 -7.00
C THR A 33 1.65 1.28 -6.99
N ALA A 34 2.96 1.47 -6.81
CA ALA A 34 3.93 0.38 -6.77
C ALA A 34 3.91 -0.42 -5.46
N ASP A 35 3.45 0.17 -4.37
CA ASP A 35 3.41 -0.48 -3.04
C ASP A 35 2.12 -1.27 -2.78
N ALA A 36 1.08 -1.09 -3.57
CA ALA A 36 -0.23 -1.69 -3.32
C ALA A 36 -0.23 -3.23 -3.36
N GLY A 37 0.72 -3.83 -4.07
CA GLY A 37 0.87 -5.29 -4.17
C GLY A 37 2.12 -5.85 -3.49
N VAL A 38 2.91 -5.02 -2.81
CA VAL A 38 4.15 -5.48 -2.16
C VAL A 38 3.84 -6.08 -0.80
N ILE A 39 4.32 -7.32 -0.61
CA ILE A 39 4.33 -8.00 0.68
C ILE A 39 5.78 -8.13 1.13
N THR A 40 6.08 -7.62 2.31
CA THR A 40 7.39 -7.76 2.96
C THR A 40 7.30 -8.81 4.04
N ILE A 41 8.24 -9.74 4.06
CA ILE A 41 8.38 -10.76 5.11
C ILE A 41 9.77 -10.64 5.73
N GLU A 42 9.81 -10.39 7.02
CA GLU A 42 11.02 -10.36 7.86
C GLU A 42 11.00 -11.59 8.77
N SER A 43 12.15 -12.22 9.01
CA SER A 43 12.28 -13.39 9.89
C SER A 43 13.75 -13.70 10.21
N ASP A 44 14.00 -14.53 11.20
CA ASP A 44 15.36 -14.95 11.58
C ASP A 44 15.98 -15.84 10.49
N LEU A 45 15.17 -16.66 9.81
CA LEU A 45 15.60 -17.58 8.75
C LEU A 45 14.58 -17.58 7.61
N GLN A 46 15.08 -17.51 6.38
CA GLN A 46 14.28 -17.70 5.17
C GLN A 46 14.91 -18.74 4.27
N ALA A 47 14.06 -19.60 3.68
CA ALA A 47 14.44 -20.59 2.70
C ALA A 47 13.45 -20.58 1.54
N ALA A 48 13.94 -20.69 0.31
CA ALA A 48 13.12 -20.77 -0.89
C ALA A 48 13.42 -22.09 -1.62
N ASP A 49 12.37 -22.85 -1.91
CA ASP A 49 12.44 -24.02 -2.78
C ASP A 49 11.81 -23.67 -4.13
N ASN A 50 12.67 -23.37 -5.10
CA ASN A 50 12.23 -22.98 -6.45
C ASN A 50 11.59 -24.15 -7.23
N ARG A 51 11.74 -25.38 -6.76
CA ARG A 51 11.13 -26.54 -7.39
C ARG A 51 9.65 -26.68 -7.02
N THR A 52 9.33 -26.32 -5.80
CA THR A 52 7.94 -26.39 -5.26
C THR A 52 7.27 -25.01 -5.23
N GLY A 53 8.00 -23.96 -5.53
CA GLY A 53 7.47 -22.58 -5.45
C GLY A 53 7.15 -22.16 -4.02
N VAL A 54 7.78 -22.75 -2.99
CA VAL A 54 7.48 -22.44 -1.59
C VAL A 54 8.61 -21.64 -0.95
N ILE A 55 8.27 -20.49 -0.39
CA ILE A 55 9.16 -19.70 0.46
C ILE A 55 8.74 -19.92 1.91
N THR A 56 9.67 -20.33 2.75
CA THR A 56 9.44 -20.54 4.19
C THR A 56 10.25 -19.53 4.98
N ALA A 57 9.60 -18.81 5.88
CA ALA A 57 10.19 -17.91 6.86
C ALA A 57 9.96 -18.47 8.26
N SER A 58 10.96 -18.46 9.12
CA SER A 58 10.91 -19.05 10.46
C SER A 58 11.59 -18.15 11.48
N GLY A 59 11.02 -18.08 12.69
CA GLY A 59 11.51 -17.28 13.81
C GLY A 59 11.17 -15.81 13.66
N ASN A 60 10.47 -15.24 14.64
CA ASN A 60 10.11 -13.82 14.72
C ASN A 60 9.57 -13.25 13.42
N VAL A 61 8.68 -13.99 12.78
CA VAL A 61 8.14 -13.61 11.48
C VAL A 61 7.27 -12.36 11.62
N ARG A 62 7.55 -11.37 10.78
CA ARG A 62 6.74 -10.16 10.58
C ARG A 62 6.40 -10.02 9.11
N LEU A 63 5.12 -10.01 8.80
CA LEU A 63 4.59 -9.79 7.46
C LEU A 63 3.91 -8.42 7.39
N VAL A 64 4.20 -7.66 6.35
CA VAL A 64 3.56 -6.38 6.06
C VAL A 64 2.99 -6.41 4.64
N HIS A 65 1.71 -6.16 4.51
CA HIS A 65 1.04 -5.90 3.24
C HIS A 65 0.60 -4.43 3.21
N ALA A 66 1.48 -3.57 2.71
CA ALA A 66 1.31 -2.12 2.78
C ALA A 66 0.02 -1.64 2.10
N GLY A 67 -0.30 -2.17 0.93
CA GLY A 67 -1.49 -1.80 0.17
C GLY A 67 -2.82 -2.11 0.87
N ARG A 68 -2.81 -3.03 1.85
CA ARG A 68 -3.97 -3.38 2.66
C ARG A 68 -3.90 -2.85 4.08
N GLY A 69 -2.82 -2.17 4.44
CA GLY A 69 -2.58 -1.75 5.80
C GLY A 69 -2.58 -2.92 6.80
N LEU A 70 -2.12 -4.11 6.35
CA LEU A 70 -2.12 -5.32 7.17
C LEU A 70 -0.72 -5.61 7.67
N VAL A 71 -0.61 -5.83 8.96
CA VAL A 71 0.61 -6.31 9.62
C VAL A 71 0.28 -7.59 10.37
N ALA A 72 1.07 -8.63 10.17
CA ALA A 72 0.92 -9.90 10.89
C ALA A 72 2.24 -10.33 11.50
N THR A 73 2.17 -10.97 12.66
CA THR A 73 3.31 -11.63 13.30
C THR A 73 2.99 -13.11 13.53
N SER A 74 4.02 -13.96 13.48
CA SER A 74 3.88 -15.39 13.71
C SER A 74 5.24 -16.04 14.01
N ARG A 75 5.25 -17.32 14.36
CA ARG A 75 6.49 -18.08 14.48
C ARG A 75 7.01 -18.58 13.13
N GLN A 76 6.11 -18.84 12.17
CA GLN A 76 6.45 -19.32 10.83
C GLN A 76 5.48 -18.75 9.80
N ALA A 77 6.00 -18.48 8.60
CA ALA A 77 5.22 -18.19 7.41
C ALA A 77 5.65 -19.06 6.24
N GLN A 78 4.70 -19.45 5.42
CA GLN A 78 4.93 -20.12 4.14
C GLN A 78 4.17 -19.35 3.06
N TYR A 79 4.89 -18.98 2.01
CA TYR A 79 4.29 -18.39 0.81
C TYR A 79 4.36 -19.38 -0.35
N PHE A 80 3.22 -19.78 -0.85
CA PHE A 80 3.02 -20.66 -1.99
C PHE A 80 2.83 -19.78 -3.22
N THR A 81 3.88 -19.63 -4.02
CA THR A 81 3.91 -18.65 -5.12
C THR A 81 2.97 -19.02 -6.27
N GLU A 82 2.72 -20.30 -6.49
CA GLU A 82 1.81 -20.77 -7.55
C GLU A 82 0.33 -20.61 -7.19
N GLU A 83 0.02 -20.54 -5.89
CA GLU A 83 -1.35 -20.46 -5.38
C GLU A 83 -1.68 -19.06 -4.84
N ASP A 84 -0.74 -18.13 -4.90
CA ASP A 84 -0.82 -16.81 -4.26
C ASP A 84 -1.38 -16.87 -2.83
N ARG A 85 -0.89 -17.86 -2.07
CA ARG A 85 -1.38 -18.20 -0.75
C ARG A 85 -0.27 -18.07 0.30
N ILE A 86 -0.57 -17.34 1.37
CA ILE A 86 0.30 -17.24 2.53
C ILE A 86 -0.34 -17.99 3.70
N VAL A 87 0.46 -18.80 4.39
CA VAL A 87 0.08 -19.49 5.61
C VAL A 87 0.99 -19.02 6.74
N LEU A 88 0.43 -18.37 7.74
CA LEU A 88 1.08 -18.03 9.00
C LEU A 88 0.73 -19.08 10.04
N SER A 89 1.66 -19.46 10.89
CA SER A 89 1.44 -20.45 11.95
C SER A 89 2.26 -20.18 13.20
N GLY A 90 1.64 -20.49 14.35
CA GLY A 90 2.18 -20.31 15.68
C GLY A 90 2.08 -18.88 16.18
N ASP A 91 1.20 -18.67 17.17
CA ASP A 91 0.95 -17.38 17.82
C ASP A 91 0.74 -16.25 16.80
N VAL A 92 -0.26 -16.43 15.94
CA VAL A 92 -0.53 -15.49 14.87
C VAL A 92 -1.34 -14.31 15.41
N ASP A 93 -0.79 -13.10 15.28
CA ASP A 93 -1.48 -11.84 15.50
C ASP A 93 -1.55 -11.08 14.17
N VAL A 94 -2.74 -10.65 13.76
CA VAL A 94 -2.98 -9.85 12.56
C VAL A 94 -3.64 -8.55 12.95
N ILE A 95 -3.07 -7.43 12.52
CA ILE A 95 -3.57 -6.08 12.77
C ILE A 95 -3.78 -5.38 11.44
N GLN A 96 -4.93 -4.75 11.26
CA GLN A 96 -5.22 -3.88 10.13
C GLN A 96 -5.15 -2.40 10.51
N ALA A 97 -4.92 -1.54 9.54
CA ALA A 97 -4.76 -0.10 9.75
C ALA A 97 -6.02 0.58 10.36
N ASP A 98 -7.20 -0.01 10.16
CA ASP A 98 -8.48 0.42 10.74
C ASP A 98 -8.64 0.00 12.22
N GLY A 99 -7.65 -0.67 12.80
CA GLY A 99 -7.62 -1.13 14.18
C GLY A 99 -8.27 -2.49 14.40
N ASN A 100 -8.64 -3.21 13.35
CA ASN A 100 -9.09 -4.59 13.46
C ASN A 100 -7.94 -5.49 13.92
N LEU A 101 -8.23 -6.40 14.84
CA LEU A 101 -7.28 -7.35 15.41
C LEU A 101 -7.82 -8.77 15.28
N LEU A 102 -6.95 -9.72 14.89
CA LEU A 102 -7.26 -11.14 14.87
C LEU A 102 -6.11 -11.92 15.48
N ARG A 103 -6.42 -12.89 16.35
CA ARG A 103 -5.46 -13.84 16.94
C ARG A 103 -5.90 -15.27 16.69
N ALA A 104 -4.96 -16.08 16.24
CA ALA A 104 -5.19 -17.49 15.93
C ALA A 104 -3.88 -18.30 16.07
N ASP A 105 -3.96 -19.62 15.96
CA ASP A 105 -2.75 -20.44 15.80
C ASP A 105 -2.30 -20.49 14.35
N ARG A 106 -3.25 -20.52 13.43
CA ARG A 106 -2.97 -20.52 11.99
C ARG A 106 -3.85 -19.51 11.28
N PHE A 107 -3.25 -18.80 10.34
CA PHE A 107 -3.93 -17.83 9.47
C PHE A 107 -3.53 -18.11 8.04
N THR A 108 -4.50 -18.36 7.17
CA THR A 108 -4.31 -18.54 5.73
C THR A 108 -4.89 -17.35 5.00
N TYR A 109 -4.10 -16.75 4.13
CA TYR A 109 -4.50 -15.61 3.31
C TYR A 109 -4.34 -15.95 1.83
N LEU A 110 -5.45 -15.93 1.10
CA LEU A 110 -5.53 -16.09 -0.34
C LEU A 110 -5.53 -14.69 -0.96
N LEU A 111 -4.43 -14.35 -1.62
CA LEU A 111 -4.15 -12.98 -2.08
C LEU A 111 -5.10 -12.54 -3.19
N GLU A 112 -5.31 -13.41 -4.19
CA GLU A 112 -6.22 -13.12 -5.32
C GLU A 112 -7.68 -13.00 -4.88
N GLU A 113 -8.13 -13.88 -3.99
CA GLU A 113 -9.52 -13.92 -3.50
C GLU A 113 -9.78 -12.89 -2.39
N GLU A 114 -8.73 -12.23 -1.88
CA GLU A 114 -8.81 -11.34 -0.72
C GLU A 114 -9.45 -12.02 0.51
N ARG A 115 -9.28 -13.30 0.61
CA ARG A 115 -9.93 -14.16 1.58
C ARG A 115 -8.95 -14.60 2.66
N ALA A 116 -9.39 -14.49 3.91
CA ALA A 116 -8.64 -14.95 5.07
C ALA A 116 -9.39 -16.04 5.83
N VAL A 117 -8.65 -17.03 6.33
CA VAL A 117 -9.18 -18.09 7.20
C VAL A 117 -8.27 -18.19 8.42
N ALA A 118 -8.85 -18.11 9.61
CA ALA A 118 -8.15 -18.28 10.88
C ALA A 118 -8.60 -19.56 11.56
N ILE A 119 -7.64 -20.30 12.11
CA ILE A 119 -7.87 -21.57 12.80
C ILE A 119 -7.19 -21.51 14.17
N PRO A 120 -7.90 -21.84 15.27
CA PRO A 120 -7.32 -21.88 16.60
C PRO A 120 -6.57 -23.18 16.87
N LEU A 121 -5.82 -23.25 17.96
CA LEU A 121 -5.38 -24.52 18.54
C LEU A 121 -6.58 -25.36 18.97
N PRO A 122 -6.43 -26.70 18.99
CA PRO A 122 -7.48 -27.58 19.51
C PRO A 122 -7.92 -27.18 20.92
N GLY A 123 -9.23 -27.00 21.11
CA GLY A 123 -9.80 -26.59 22.41
C GLY A 123 -9.73 -25.07 22.68
N GLN A 124 -9.20 -24.28 21.77
CA GLN A 124 -9.18 -22.83 21.85
C GLN A 124 -10.14 -22.19 20.85
N GLN A 125 -10.24 -20.87 20.89
CA GLN A 125 -11.05 -20.09 19.96
C GLN A 125 -10.20 -19.05 19.24
N VAL A 126 -10.60 -18.69 18.03
CA VAL A 126 -10.08 -17.52 17.34
C VAL A 126 -10.61 -16.29 18.05
N PHE A 127 -9.73 -15.36 18.38
CA PHE A 127 -10.12 -14.05 18.87
C PHE A 127 -10.11 -13.04 17.71
N SER A 128 -11.20 -12.27 17.58
CA SER A 128 -11.24 -11.16 16.63
C SER A 128 -11.93 -9.97 17.25
N GLN A 129 -11.39 -8.78 16.97
CA GLN A 129 -11.93 -7.50 17.37
C GLN A 129 -12.06 -6.62 16.13
N TRP A 130 -13.24 -6.04 15.93
CA TRP A 130 -13.56 -5.20 14.79
C TRP A 130 -13.90 -3.80 15.26
N THR A 131 -13.28 -2.80 14.65
CA THR A 131 -13.62 -1.39 14.87
C THR A 131 -14.71 -1.01 13.87
N LEU A 132 -15.91 -0.77 14.40
CA LEU A 132 -17.03 -0.29 13.58
C LEU A 132 -16.90 1.23 13.44
N GLN A 133 -16.64 1.69 12.23
CA GLN A 133 -16.76 3.11 11.91
C GLN A 133 -18.25 3.41 11.76
N PRO A 134 -18.83 4.35 12.54
CA PRO A 134 -20.21 4.77 12.30
C PRO A 134 -20.27 5.36 10.89
N SER A 135 -21.12 4.77 10.05
CA SER A 135 -21.45 5.37 8.76
C SER A 135 -21.91 6.79 9.04
N GLN A 136 -21.17 7.78 8.54
CA GLN A 136 -21.64 9.15 8.57
C GLN A 136 -22.91 9.19 7.74
N ALA A 137 -24.06 9.16 8.42
CA ALA A 137 -25.32 9.49 7.77
C ALA A 137 -25.12 10.91 7.19
N VAL A 138 -25.08 11.00 5.88
CA VAL A 138 -25.19 12.28 5.19
C VAL A 138 -26.55 12.83 5.64
N VAL A 139 -26.52 13.76 6.58
CA VAL A 139 -27.68 14.59 6.88
C VAL A 139 -27.77 15.53 5.68
N GLU A 140 -28.41 15.03 4.63
CA GLU A 140 -28.89 15.85 3.53
C GLU A 140 -29.87 16.84 4.15
N GLY A 141 -29.40 18.09 4.30
CA GLY A 141 -30.16 19.18 4.86
C GLY A 141 -31.44 19.38 4.04
N ALA A 142 -32.55 18.92 4.60
CA ALA A 142 -33.84 19.28 4.08
C ALA A 142 -33.96 20.80 4.08
N PRO A 143 -34.35 21.45 2.96
CA PRO A 143 -34.59 22.86 2.95
C PRO A 143 -35.75 23.20 3.88
N VAL A 144 -35.46 23.94 4.93
CA VAL A 144 -36.50 24.55 5.80
C VAL A 144 -37.28 25.55 4.95
N THR A 145 -38.39 25.10 4.42
CA THR A 145 -39.38 26.00 3.81
C THR A 145 -39.96 26.82 4.93
N ASN A 146 -39.55 28.08 4.96
CA ASN A 146 -40.18 29.11 5.82
C ASN A 146 -41.59 29.36 5.27
N LEU A 147 -42.59 28.75 5.93
CA LEU A 147 -43.99 29.13 5.75
C LEU A 147 -44.24 30.36 6.60
N GLU A 148 -44.11 31.53 5.95
CA GLU A 148 -44.65 32.77 6.44
C GLU A 148 -46.18 32.71 6.29
N ALA A 149 -46.88 32.69 7.39
CA ALA A 149 -48.33 32.78 7.42
C ALA A 149 -48.79 34.23 7.59
N PRO A 150 -49.96 34.65 7.05
CA PRO A 150 -50.46 36.02 6.97
C PRO A 150 -50.88 36.58 8.33
#